data_514d655a9b205f218ba5812e2d39ec06
#
_entry.id   514d655a9b205f218ba5812e2d39ec06
#
_cell.length_a   1.000
_cell.length_b   1.000
_cell.length_c   1.000
_cell.angle_alpha   90.00
_cell.angle_beta   90.00
_cell.angle_gamma   90.00
#
_symmetry.space_group_name_H-M   'P 1'
#
loop_
_entity.id
_entity.type
_entity.pdbx_description
1 polymer ?
#
loop_
_entity_poly.entity_id
_entity_poly.type
_entity_poly.pdbx_seq_one_letter_code
_entity_poly.pdbx_strand_id
1 'polypeptide(L)'
;MKLSRRDALNRIAVGFGGLAANSLLAGDSFHLPARAKRVIFLFMHGGPSHIDLFDYKPKLEEFNGKPLPFAERKVTFADRGHVMAPPWKLRQVGQSGLWMSSLWRYLPQVADDLCMLHSVCETNVSHGGACMKMHTGDEALLRPSMGAWVSYGIGTENRNLPAFVTICPTSLHGGEHNYGAAFLPSRHQGVPLGTPGYPNSPAKRAKFHYMENAVHDRAGQEQQLQLLRRMHQRSGLHHPDLEARLQSFELAFRMQMAAPEAIDIGDESESIRRLYGMDELDTENFGQQCLLARRMAERGVRFIQVSHAGSLPFNNEQWDQHSYLEKGHSINVRQIDKPITGLILDLKARGMLDDTLVLWGGEFGRTPTIQKGKGPVGRDHHPDGFTMWMAGGGVKRGFRYGQTDEFGYHAIKDRCTIHDLHATILHLLGIDHERLTYRHNGRDFRLTDVYGDPAVKILA
;
A
#
# COMPACT_ATOMS: atom_id res chain seq x y z
N MET A 1 38.85 -35.29 17.10
CA MET A 1 37.48 -35.07 16.54
C MET A 1 37.58 -33.96 15.52
N LYS A 2 37.54 -34.26 14.22
CA LYS A 2 37.65 -33.25 13.15
C LYS A 2 36.29 -32.56 13.02
N LEU A 3 36.24 -31.29 13.37
CA LEU A 3 35.06 -30.45 13.14
C LEU A 3 34.79 -30.40 11.63
N SER A 4 33.53 -30.58 11.23
CA SER A 4 33.15 -30.41 9.84
C SER A 4 33.24 -28.93 9.47
N ARG A 5 33.42 -28.60 8.16
CA ARG A 5 33.40 -27.21 7.66
C ARG A 5 32.11 -26.46 8.08
N ARG A 6 31.03 -27.21 8.21
CA ARG A 6 29.71 -26.66 8.63
C ARG A 6 29.71 -26.31 10.12
N ASP A 7 30.35 -27.08 10.98
CA ASP A 7 30.47 -26.78 12.42
C ASP A 7 31.42 -25.60 12.69
N ALA A 8 32.48 -25.48 11.89
CA ALA A 8 33.40 -24.34 11.95
C ALA A 8 32.69 -23.03 11.53
N LEU A 9 31.91 -23.05 10.45
CA LEU A 9 31.09 -21.92 9.99
C LEU A 9 30.01 -21.54 11.02
N ASN A 10 29.34 -22.52 11.63
CA ASN A 10 28.36 -22.25 12.69
C ASN A 10 28.98 -21.66 13.98
N ARG A 11 30.22 -21.96 14.29
CA ARG A 11 30.93 -21.39 15.45
C ARG A 11 31.50 -20.00 15.19
N ILE A 12 31.86 -19.67 13.96
CA ILE A 12 32.25 -18.32 13.53
C ILE A 12 31.02 -17.37 13.44
N ALA A 13 29.83 -17.95 13.22
CA ALA A 13 28.57 -17.24 13.05
C ALA A 13 27.94 -16.68 14.33
N VAL A 14 28.56 -16.81 15.50
CA VAL A 14 28.08 -16.24 16.80
C VAL A 14 28.50 -14.77 16.96
N GLY A 15 29.01 -14.12 15.94
CA GLY A 15 29.26 -12.67 15.88
C GLY A 15 28.44 -12.01 14.77
N PHE A 16 28.46 -10.70 14.73
CA PHE A 16 27.77 -9.80 13.77
C PHE A 16 27.82 -10.25 12.29
N GLY A 17 28.78 -11.11 11.93
CA GLY A 17 28.90 -11.70 10.60
C GLY A 17 27.91 -12.84 10.28
N GLY A 18 27.33 -13.51 11.28
CA GLY A 18 26.40 -14.62 11.07
C GLY A 18 25.02 -14.21 10.59
N LEU A 19 24.56 -13.02 10.96
CA LEU A 19 23.30 -12.43 10.47
C LEU A 19 23.42 -12.02 8.99
N ALA A 20 24.57 -11.46 8.61
CA ALA A 20 24.86 -11.12 7.22
C ALA A 20 25.07 -12.37 6.36
N ALA A 21 25.73 -13.42 6.87
CA ALA A 21 25.94 -14.67 6.15
C ALA A 21 24.63 -15.48 5.98
N ASN A 22 23.76 -15.50 7.00
CA ASN A 22 22.43 -16.13 6.87
C ASN A 22 21.50 -15.34 5.92
N SER A 23 21.59 -14.03 5.85
CA SER A 23 20.86 -13.25 4.86
C SER A 23 21.40 -13.45 3.43
N LEU A 24 22.70 -13.64 3.29
CA LEU A 24 23.35 -13.98 2.00
C LEU A 24 23.10 -15.43 1.57
N LEU A 25 23.00 -16.37 2.50
CA LEU A 25 22.73 -17.78 2.22
C LEU A 25 21.23 -18.11 2.07
N ALA A 26 20.35 -17.32 2.70
CA ALA A 26 18.91 -17.37 2.43
C ALA A 26 18.55 -16.56 1.18
N GLY A 27 19.39 -15.61 0.77
CA GLY A 27 19.12 -14.63 -0.28
C GLY A 27 18.94 -15.21 -1.68
N ASP A 28 19.61 -16.33 -2.00
CA ASP A 28 19.62 -16.85 -3.38
C ASP A 28 18.50 -17.83 -3.72
N SER A 29 17.71 -18.29 -2.73
CA SER A 29 16.81 -19.42 -2.99
C SER A 29 15.40 -19.02 -3.48
N PHE A 30 14.94 -17.79 -3.28
CA PHE A 30 13.60 -17.33 -3.70
C PHE A 30 13.58 -15.95 -4.35
N HIS A 31 14.74 -15.42 -4.71
CA HIS A 31 14.83 -14.12 -5.40
C HIS A 31 14.86 -14.30 -6.93
N LEU A 32 14.12 -13.43 -7.58
CA LEU A 32 14.13 -13.20 -9.02
C LEU A 32 14.93 -11.91 -9.29
N PRO A 33 15.25 -11.57 -10.57
CA PRO A 33 15.81 -10.26 -10.88
C PRO A 33 14.87 -9.13 -10.43
N ALA A 34 15.24 -8.41 -9.37
CA ALA A 34 14.46 -7.32 -8.84
C ALA A 34 14.43 -6.12 -9.80
N ARG A 35 13.25 -5.54 -10.01
CA ARG A 35 13.03 -4.31 -10.77
C ARG A 35 12.73 -3.14 -9.84
N ALA A 36 12.04 -3.40 -8.75
CA ALA A 36 11.76 -2.45 -7.68
C ALA A 36 12.57 -2.79 -6.42
N LYS A 37 12.95 -1.77 -5.67
CA LYS A 37 13.58 -1.91 -4.35
C LYS A 37 12.58 -1.66 -3.23
N ARG A 38 11.53 -0.90 -3.51
CA ARG A 38 10.54 -0.46 -2.52
C ARG A 38 9.18 -0.18 -3.13
N VAL A 39 8.16 -0.11 -2.28
CA VAL A 39 6.77 0.17 -2.64
C VAL A 39 6.26 1.37 -1.85
N ILE A 40 5.57 2.28 -2.53
CA ILE A 40 4.69 3.29 -1.91
C ILE A 40 3.27 2.93 -2.32
N PHE A 41 2.45 2.49 -1.35
CA PHE A 41 1.05 2.15 -1.59
C PHE A 41 0.13 3.30 -1.15
N LEU A 42 -0.47 3.97 -2.12
CA LEU A 42 -1.46 5.02 -1.94
C LEU A 42 -2.84 4.36 -1.88
N PHE A 43 -3.33 4.08 -0.69
CA PHE A 43 -4.57 3.35 -0.48
C PHE A 43 -5.76 4.31 -0.28
N MET A 44 -6.70 4.24 -1.21
CA MET A 44 -7.91 5.08 -1.27
C MET A 44 -9.06 4.36 -0.59
N HIS A 45 -9.19 4.55 0.70
CA HIS A 45 -10.13 3.83 1.55
C HIS A 45 -11.59 4.14 1.23
N GLY A 46 -12.38 3.14 0.91
CA GLY A 46 -13.80 3.27 0.58
C GLY A 46 -14.16 2.97 -0.88
N GLY A 47 -13.22 2.57 -1.72
CA GLY A 47 -13.50 2.09 -3.07
C GLY A 47 -13.83 3.20 -4.09
N PRO A 48 -12.82 3.86 -4.67
CA PRO A 48 -13.01 4.86 -5.73
C PRO A 48 -13.75 4.29 -6.94
N SER A 49 -14.63 5.07 -7.53
CA SER A 49 -15.37 4.67 -8.72
C SER A 49 -14.49 4.71 -9.97
N HIS A 50 -14.08 3.54 -10.44
CA HIS A 50 -13.23 3.40 -11.62
C HIS A 50 -13.85 3.96 -12.90
N ILE A 51 -15.16 3.76 -13.09
CA ILE A 51 -15.89 4.25 -14.27
C ILE A 51 -16.06 5.77 -14.29
N ASP A 52 -16.02 6.42 -13.15
CA ASP A 52 -16.07 7.89 -13.05
C ASP A 52 -14.68 8.53 -13.13
N LEU A 53 -13.60 7.77 -12.92
CA LEU A 53 -12.24 8.28 -12.82
C LEU A 53 -11.33 7.91 -13.99
N PHE A 54 -11.37 6.64 -14.48
CA PHE A 54 -10.35 6.12 -15.41
C PHE A 54 -10.88 5.19 -16.50
N ASP A 55 -12.01 4.52 -16.30
CA ASP A 55 -12.49 3.47 -17.18
C ASP A 55 -13.67 3.95 -18.02
N TYR A 56 -13.38 4.62 -19.15
CA TYR A 56 -14.39 5.21 -20.04
C TYR A 56 -15.27 4.14 -20.69
N LYS A 57 -16.59 4.27 -20.51
CA LYS A 57 -17.62 3.34 -21.02
C LYS A 57 -18.74 4.11 -21.73
N PRO A 58 -18.72 4.21 -23.07
CA PRO A 58 -19.77 4.89 -23.84
C PRO A 58 -21.18 4.35 -23.57
N LYS A 59 -21.30 3.06 -23.23
CA LYS A 59 -22.58 2.42 -22.89
C LYS A 59 -23.25 3.03 -21.67
N LEU A 60 -22.49 3.62 -20.74
CA LEU A 60 -23.08 4.31 -19.57
C LEU A 60 -23.86 5.56 -19.99
N GLU A 61 -23.41 6.27 -21.02
CA GLU A 61 -24.13 7.41 -21.60
C GLU A 61 -25.36 6.97 -22.37
N GLU A 62 -25.23 5.92 -23.21
CA GLU A 62 -26.33 5.36 -24.01
C GLU A 62 -27.47 4.78 -23.16
N PHE A 63 -27.12 4.15 -22.05
CA PHE A 63 -28.06 3.50 -21.12
C PHE A 63 -28.44 4.37 -19.92
N ASN A 64 -27.98 5.60 -19.84
CA ASN A 64 -28.28 6.48 -18.72
C ASN A 64 -29.79 6.55 -18.43
N GLY A 65 -30.19 6.26 -17.20
CA GLY A 65 -31.58 6.20 -16.80
C GLY A 65 -32.33 4.91 -17.18
N LYS A 66 -31.67 3.94 -17.84
CA LYS A 66 -32.25 2.64 -18.23
C LYS A 66 -31.72 1.54 -17.29
N PRO A 67 -32.43 0.39 -17.16
CA PRO A 67 -31.90 -0.78 -16.48
C PRO A 67 -30.69 -1.36 -17.20
N LEU A 68 -29.79 -2.03 -16.46
CA LEU A 68 -28.74 -2.84 -17.09
C LEU A 68 -29.35 -3.95 -17.94
N PRO A 69 -28.77 -4.30 -19.10
CA PRO A 69 -29.28 -5.34 -20.00
C PRO A 69 -28.98 -6.77 -19.51
N PHE A 70 -28.41 -6.93 -18.32
CA PHE A 70 -28.09 -8.22 -17.70
C PHE A 70 -28.38 -8.22 -16.21
N ALA A 71 -28.42 -9.41 -15.61
CA ALA A 71 -28.64 -9.56 -14.16
C ALA A 71 -27.40 -9.14 -13.37
N GLU A 72 -27.60 -8.25 -12.42
CA GLU A 72 -26.57 -7.83 -11.49
C GLU A 72 -26.38 -8.86 -10.38
N ARG A 73 -25.16 -8.93 -9.83
CA ARG A 73 -24.88 -9.65 -8.59
C ARG A 73 -25.77 -9.10 -7.47
N LYS A 74 -26.48 -9.97 -6.78
CA LYS A 74 -27.26 -9.54 -5.62
C LYS A 74 -26.31 -9.12 -4.49
N VAL A 75 -26.40 -7.86 -4.12
CA VAL A 75 -25.77 -7.31 -2.91
C VAL A 75 -26.88 -7.06 -1.91
N THR A 76 -26.65 -7.40 -0.64
CA THR A 76 -27.70 -7.43 0.39
C THR A 76 -27.96 -6.06 1.02
N PHE A 77 -27.23 -5.01 0.65
CA PHE A 77 -27.22 -3.74 1.39
C PHE A 77 -28.20 -2.70 0.84
N ALA A 78 -28.48 -2.69 -0.46
CA ALA A 78 -29.43 -1.75 -1.04
C ALA A 78 -30.00 -2.22 -2.38
N ASP A 79 -31.19 -1.70 -2.70
CA ASP A 79 -31.76 -1.84 -4.03
C ASP A 79 -30.97 -1.02 -5.06
N ARG A 80 -30.76 -1.61 -6.22
CA ARG A 80 -30.13 -0.94 -7.35
C ARG A 80 -31.14 -0.20 -8.20
N GLY A 81 -30.69 0.90 -8.77
CA GLY A 81 -31.48 1.69 -9.70
C GLY A 81 -31.07 1.45 -11.15
N HIS A 82 -31.21 2.49 -11.94
CA HIS A 82 -30.82 2.50 -13.34
C HIS A 82 -29.33 2.80 -13.54
N VAL A 83 -28.82 2.52 -14.72
CA VAL A 83 -27.48 2.94 -15.15
C VAL A 83 -27.34 4.45 -14.98
N MET A 84 -26.20 4.89 -14.49
CA MET A 84 -25.84 6.28 -14.34
C MET A 84 -24.58 6.59 -15.14
N ALA A 85 -24.68 7.51 -16.08
CA ALA A 85 -23.50 8.04 -16.75
C ALA A 85 -22.60 8.78 -15.76
N PRO A 86 -21.26 8.76 -15.97
CA PRO A 86 -20.35 9.58 -15.17
C PRO A 86 -20.77 11.06 -15.21
N PRO A 87 -20.81 11.76 -14.07
CA PRO A 87 -21.13 13.18 -14.05
C PRO A 87 -20.01 14.06 -14.63
N TRP A 88 -18.84 13.49 -14.84
CA TRP A 88 -17.67 14.17 -15.41
C TRP A 88 -17.30 13.58 -16.76
N LYS A 89 -16.82 14.44 -17.65
CA LYS A 89 -16.27 14.00 -18.94
C LYS A 89 -14.95 13.27 -18.73
N LEU A 90 -14.82 12.10 -19.32
CA LEU A 90 -13.53 11.42 -19.44
C LEU A 90 -12.91 11.82 -20.79
N ARG A 91 -11.59 12.01 -20.78
CA ARG A 91 -10.80 12.35 -21.97
C ARG A 91 -9.51 11.55 -22.01
N GLN A 92 -8.98 11.37 -23.21
CA GLN A 92 -7.65 10.81 -23.37
C GLN A 92 -6.59 11.86 -23.03
N VAL A 93 -5.55 11.44 -22.31
CA VAL A 93 -4.47 12.28 -21.83
C VAL A 93 -3.11 11.62 -22.09
N GLY A 94 -2.05 12.42 -22.12
CA GLY A 94 -0.70 11.98 -22.44
C GLY A 94 -0.56 11.49 -23.88
N GLN A 95 0.63 11.03 -24.25
CA GLN A 95 0.91 10.39 -25.54
C GLN A 95 0.33 8.97 -25.60
N SER A 96 0.24 8.30 -24.45
CA SER A 96 -0.33 6.96 -24.28
C SER A 96 -1.85 6.92 -24.51
N GLY A 97 -2.52 8.09 -24.46
CA GLY A 97 -3.96 8.20 -24.64
C GLY A 97 -4.77 7.49 -23.55
N LEU A 98 -4.27 7.47 -22.28
CA LEU A 98 -5.00 6.94 -21.14
C LEU A 98 -6.25 7.77 -20.88
N TRP A 99 -7.36 7.11 -20.53
CA TRP A 99 -8.59 7.79 -20.18
C TRP A 99 -8.54 8.30 -18.75
N MET A 100 -8.88 9.58 -18.55
CA MET A 100 -9.01 10.19 -17.22
C MET A 100 -10.20 11.14 -17.19
N SER A 101 -10.85 11.16 -16.02
CA SER A 101 -11.90 12.13 -15.71
C SER A 101 -11.37 13.57 -15.73
N SER A 102 -12.22 14.52 -16.08
CA SER A 102 -11.93 15.97 -15.97
C SER A 102 -11.73 16.46 -14.53
N LEU A 103 -11.98 15.62 -13.55
CA LEU A 103 -11.63 15.89 -12.14
C LEU A 103 -10.13 16.01 -11.95
N TRP A 104 -9.34 15.19 -12.64
CA TRP A 104 -7.90 15.19 -12.56
C TRP A 104 -7.32 16.39 -13.31
N ARG A 105 -6.70 17.33 -12.58
CA ARG A 105 -6.08 18.55 -13.13
C ARG A 105 -4.57 18.40 -13.27
N TYR A 106 -3.92 17.69 -12.36
CA TYR A 106 -2.47 17.54 -12.27
C TYR A 106 -2.02 16.16 -12.75
N LEU A 107 -2.70 15.07 -12.39
CA LEU A 107 -2.34 13.69 -12.75
C LEU A 107 -2.11 13.48 -14.26
N PRO A 108 -2.82 14.16 -15.20
CA PRO A 108 -2.52 14.06 -16.63
C PRO A 108 -1.07 14.39 -17.02
N GLN A 109 -0.32 15.16 -16.21
CA GLN A 109 1.09 15.50 -16.47
C GLN A 109 2.02 14.28 -16.39
N VAL A 110 1.62 13.26 -15.66
CA VAL A 110 2.36 12.01 -15.46
C VAL A 110 1.64 10.79 -16.05
N ALA A 111 0.63 11.01 -16.90
CA ALA A 111 -0.16 9.95 -17.50
C ALA A 111 0.70 8.89 -18.20
N ASP A 112 1.73 9.34 -18.92
CA ASP A 112 2.63 8.45 -19.65
C ASP A 112 3.60 7.66 -18.75
N ASP A 113 3.66 7.94 -17.46
CA ASP A 113 4.40 7.15 -16.47
C ASP A 113 3.51 6.08 -15.80
N LEU A 114 2.19 6.09 -16.02
CA LEU A 114 1.23 5.18 -15.37
C LEU A 114 1.06 3.87 -16.14
N CYS A 115 0.88 2.78 -15.41
CA CYS A 115 0.41 1.49 -15.87
C CYS A 115 -0.97 1.23 -15.27
N MET A 116 -2.01 1.30 -16.08
CA MET A 116 -3.40 1.13 -15.65
C MET A 116 -3.77 -0.35 -15.61
N LEU A 117 -4.33 -0.82 -14.52
CA LEU A 117 -4.85 -2.18 -14.33
C LEU A 117 -6.39 -2.10 -14.26
N HIS A 118 -7.07 -2.28 -15.41
CA HIS A 118 -8.52 -2.11 -15.50
C HIS A 118 -9.33 -3.37 -15.13
N SER A 119 -8.67 -4.48 -14.87
CA SER A 119 -9.31 -5.78 -14.63
C SER A 119 -9.04 -6.34 -13.24
N VAL A 120 -8.71 -5.47 -12.29
CA VAL A 120 -8.59 -5.90 -10.90
C VAL A 120 -9.96 -6.35 -10.41
N CYS A 121 -10.00 -7.49 -9.73
CA CYS A 121 -11.24 -8.04 -9.23
C CYS A 121 -11.02 -8.81 -7.92
N GLU A 122 -12.08 -8.85 -7.13
CA GLU A 122 -12.07 -9.55 -5.86
C GLU A 122 -13.47 -10.15 -5.55
N THR A 123 -13.68 -10.72 -4.40
CA THR A 123 -14.90 -11.47 -4.07
C THR A 123 -15.79 -10.80 -3.05
N ASN A 124 -15.23 -9.95 -2.19
CA ASN A 124 -15.94 -9.39 -1.05
C ASN A 124 -16.55 -8.02 -1.38
N VAL A 125 -17.81 -7.84 -1.03
CA VAL A 125 -18.55 -6.59 -1.22
C VAL A 125 -18.56 -5.70 0.04
N SER A 126 -18.00 -6.19 1.14
CA SER A 126 -17.94 -5.47 2.42
C SER A 126 -16.55 -4.89 2.63
N HIS A 127 -16.47 -3.61 2.99
CA HIS A 127 -15.20 -2.93 3.26
C HIS A 127 -14.27 -3.71 4.19
N GLY A 128 -14.78 -4.27 5.29
CA GLY A 128 -13.95 -4.98 6.27
C GLY A 128 -13.18 -6.14 5.65
N GLY A 129 -13.88 -7.05 4.98
CA GLY A 129 -13.27 -8.20 4.32
C GLY A 129 -12.44 -7.81 3.10
N ALA A 130 -12.94 -6.88 2.27
CA ALA A 130 -12.23 -6.41 1.08
C ALA A 130 -10.92 -5.69 1.43
N CYS A 131 -10.91 -4.83 2.45
CA CYS A 131 -9.70 -4.20 2.96
C CYS A 131 -8.70 -5.22 3.50
N MET A 132 -9.17 -6.18 4.30
CA MET A 132 -8.29 -7.25 4.78
C MET A 132 -7.69 -8.04 3.63
N LYS A 133 -8.48 -8.42 2.63
CA LYS A 133 -8.00 -9.15 1.46
C LYS A 133 -7.00 -8.35 0.64
N MET A 134 -7.26 -7.06 0.40
CA MET A 134 -6.33 -6.17 -0.29
C MET A 134 -4.97 -6.09 0.42
N HIS A 135 -4.95 -6.07 1.74
CA HIS A 135 -3.71 -5.92 2.50
C HIS A 135 -3.04 -7.24 2.85
N THR A 136 -3.80 -8.32 3.05
CA THR A 136 -3.29 -9.58 3.64
C THR A 136 -3.50 -10.82 2.77
N GLY A 137 -4.26 -10.71 1.68
CA GLY A 137 -4.65 -11.83 0.83
C GLY A 137 -5.79 -12.69 1.41
N ASP A 138 -6.33 -12.36 2.60
CA ASP A 138 -7.41 -13.12 3.22
C ASP A 138 -8.49 -12.17 3.76
N GLU A 139 -9.76 -12.49 3.54
CA GLU A 139 -10.89 -11.62 3.89
C GLU A 139 -11.43 -11.83 5.30
N ALA A 140 -11.00 -12.89 5.99
CA ALA A 140 -11.57 -13.32 7.27
C ALA A 140 -10.53 -13.68 8.33
N LEU A 141 -9.40 -14.26 7.92
CA LEU A 141 -8.37 -14.76 8.84
C LEU A 141 -7.27 -13.72 9.06
N LEU A 142 -6.76 -13.68 10.29
CA LEU A 142 -5.57 -12.87 10.58
C LEU A 142 -4.36 -13.43 9.87
N ARG A 143 -3.91 -12.70 8.86
CA ARG A 143 -2.72 -13.00 8.04
C ARG A 143 -1.75 -11.82 8.08
N PRO A 144 -0.46 -12.06 7.86
CA PRO A 144 0.48 -10.97 7.72
C PRO A 144 0.14 -10.13 6.49
N SER A 145 0.26 -8.81 6.65
CA SER A 145 0.04 -7.87 5.57
C SER A 145 1.12 -7.95 4.48
N MET A 146 0.79 -7.46 3.29
CA MET A 146 1.72 -7.38 2.15
C MET A 146 3.04 -6.69 2.54
N GLY A 147 2.98 -5.57 3.27
CA GLY A 147 4.18 -4.89 3.76
C GLY A 147 5.00 -5.73 4.74
N ALA A 148 4.34 -6.53 5.60
CA ALA A 148 5.02 -7.47 6.48
C ALA A 148 5.72 -8.59 5.70
N TRP A 149 5.10 -9.14 4.65
CA TRP A 149 5.71 -10.12 3.76
C TRP A 149 6.89 -9.54 2.97
N VAL A 150 6.77 -8.31 2.47
CA VAL A 150 7.89 -7.61 1.81
C VAL A 150 9.05 -7.42 2.79
N SER A 151 8.78 -6.95 4.00
CA SER A 151 9.80 -6.85 5.06
C SER A 151 10.45 -8.18 5.40
N TYR A 152 9.67 -9.27 5.43
CA TYR A 152 10.18 -10.62 5.69
C TYR A 152 11.05 -11.14 4.54
N GLY A 153 10.62 -10.93 3.28
CA GLY A 153 11.29 -11.46 2.09
C GLY A 153 12.61 -10.76 1.75
N ILE A 154 12.64 -9.42 1.80
CA ILE A 154 13.82 -8.65 1.36
C ILE A 154 14.50 -7.82 2.47
N GLY A 155 14.00 -7.91 3.71
CA GLY A 155 14.60 -7.21 4.85
C GLY A 155 14.52 -5.70 4.77
N THR A 156 15.57 -5.02 5.24
CA THR A 156 15.65 -3.56 5.26
C THR A 156 16.97 -3.06 4.65
N GLU A 157 16.95 -1.92 3.96
CA GLU A 157 18.16 -1.20 3.55
C GLU A 157 18.69 -0.30 4.66
N ASN A 158 17.85 0.03 5.64
CA ASN A 158 18.20 0.91 6.74
C ASN A 158 17.95 0.23 8.10
N ARG A 159 19.01 -0.05 8.84
CA ARG A 159 18.91 -0.68 10.17
C ARG A 159 18.34 0.24 11.25
N ASN A 160 18.23 1.54 10.99
CA ASN A 160 17.79 2.54 11.95
C ASN A 160 16.34 2.96 11.78
N LEU A 161 15.68 2.48 10.72
CA LEU A 161 14.25 2.70 10.46
C LEU A 161 13.54 1.36 10.23
N PRO A 162 12.21 1.29 10.45
CA PRO A 162 11.44 0.10 10.14
C PRO A 162 11.49 -0.18 8.63
N ALA A 163 11.46 -1.46 8.24
CA ALA A 163 11.32 -1.83 6.83
C ALA A 163 9.93 -1.52 6.27
N PHE A 164 8.93 -1.42 7.15
CA PHE A 164 7.55 -1.11 6.81
C PHE A 164 7.00 0.04 7.68
N VAL A 165 6.55 1.11 7.04
CA VAL A 165 5.93 2.28 7.68
C VAL A 165 4.54 2.53 7.09
N THR A 166 3.55 2.83 7.93
CA THR A 166 2.24 3.31 7.52
C THR A 166 2.03 4.74 8.00
N ILE A 167 1.70 5.66 7.08
CA ILE A 167 1.62 7.10 7.35
C ILE A 167 0.16 7.48 7.56
N CYS A 168 -0.15 8.06 8.72
CA CYS A 168 -1.49 8.46 9.14
C CYS A 168 -2.53 7.38 8.84
N PRO A 169 -2.36 6.14 9.35
CA PRO A 169 -3.24 5.05 9.02
C PRO A 169 -4.67 5.30 9.50
N THR A 170 -5.64 4.73 8.77
CA THR A 170 -7.03 4.75 9.21
C THR A 170 -7.28 3.69 10.29
N SER A 171 -8.20 3.98 11.21
CA SER A 171 -8.73 3.00 12.17
C SER A 171 -9.94 2.22 11.63
N LEU A 172 -10.42 2.54 10.40
CA LEU A 172 -11.56 1.87 9.78
C LEU A 172 -11.19 0.53 9.14
N HIS A 173 -12.18 -0.32 8.94
CA HIS A 173 -12.20 -1.52 8.09
C HIS A 173 -10.87 -2.30 8.05
N GLY A 174 -10.68 -3.12 9.04
CA GLY A 174 -9.42 -3.86 9.25
C GLY A 174 -8.44 -3.16 10.21
N GLY A 175 -8.42 -1.83 10.24
CA GLY A 175 -7.60 -1.06 11.17
C GLY A 175 -6.13 -1.52 11.18
N GLU A 176 -5.63 -1.91 12.35
CA GLU A 176 -4.23 -2.38 12.50
C GLU A 176 -3.92 -3.69 11.78
N HIS A 177 -4.93 -4.50 11.45
CA HIS A 177 -4.70 -5.74 10.68
C HIS A 177 -4.17 -5.46 9.27
N ASN A 178 -4.51 -4.29 8.70
CA ASN A 178 -4.06 -3.89 7.37
C ASN A 178 -2.53 -3.67 7.27
N TYR A 179 -1.84 -3.52 8.42
CA TYR A 179 -0.38 -3.39 8.47
C TYR A 179 0.27 -4.31 9.52
N GLY A 180 -0.49 -5.30 9.99
CA GLY A 180 -0.08 -6.26 10.99
C GLY A 180 0.90 -7.30 10.47
N ALA A 181 1.75 -7.83 11.38
CA ALA A 181 2.62 -8.97 11.10
C ALA A 181 1.93 -10.32 11.37
N ALA A 182 0.81 -10.36 12.09
CA ALA A 182 0.09 -11.58 12.51
C ALA A 182 1.05 -12.65 13.06
N PHE A 183 1.21 -13.78 12.37
CA PHE A 183 2.10 -14.85 12.79
C PHE A 183 3.57 -14.67 12.36
N LEU A 184 3.90 -13.69 11.52
CA LEU A 184 5.30 -13.35 11.26
C LEU A 184 5.92 -12.67 12.49
N PRO A 185 7.26 -12.75 12.66
CA PRO A 185 7.93 -12.05 13.75
C PRO A 185 7.60 -10.56 13.81
N SER A 186 7.40 -10.02 15.01
CA SER A 186 6.94 -8.65 15.25
C SER A 186 7.80 -7.55 14.61
N ARG A 187 9.08 -7.81 14.33
CA ARG A 187 9.97 -6.88 13.63
C ARG A 187 9.52 -6.54 12.20
N HIS A 188 8.61 -7.35 11.63
CA HIS A 188 8.02 -7.12 10.29
C HIS A 188 6.70 -6.36 10.33
N GLN A 189 6.21 -6.04 11.52
CA GLN A 189 5.01 -5.22 11.73
C GLN A 189 5.18 -3.84 11.09
N GLY A 190 4.14 -3.34 10.44
CA GLY A 190 4.10 -1.96 9.99
C GLY A 190 4.09 -0.99 11.18
N VAL A 191 4.99 -0.02 11.17
CA VAL A 191 5.09 0.98 12.24
C VAL A 191 4.33 2.23 11.84
N PRO A 192 3.31 2.65 12.62
CA PRO A 192 2.55 3.85 12.31
C PRO A 192 3.36 5.12 12.55
N LEU A 193 3.38 5.98 11.55
CA LEU A 193 3.79 7.37 11.63
C LEU A 193 2.53 8.22 11.73
N GLY A 194 2.24 8.74 12.90
CA GLY A 194 0.97 9.36 13.25
C GLY A 194 0.01 8.41 13.96
N THR A 195 -1.04 8.96 14.57
CA THR A 195 -2.04 8.18 15.30
C THR A 195 -3.07 7.59 14.33
N PRO A 196 -3.39 6.29 14.40
CA PRO A 196 -4.50 5.73 13.66
C PRO A 196 -5.80 6.47 13.98
N GLY A 197 -6.57 6.83 12.95
CA GLY A 197 -7.77 7.63 13.16
C GLY A 197 -8.74 7.62 11.97
N TYR A 198 -9.95 8.14 12.23
CA TYR A 198 -10.96 8.46 11.23
C TYR A 198 -11.65 9.77 11.61
N PRO A 199 -11.61 10.78 10.72
CA PRO A 199 -10.77 10.87 9.52
C PRO A 199 -9.27 10.72 9.83
N ASN A 200 -8.43 10.60 8.82
CA ASN A 200 -6.99 10.46 9.04
C ASN A 200 -6.43 11.56 9.94
N SER A 201 -5.51 11.21 10.80
CA SER A 201 -4.86 12.19 11.66
C SER A 201 -4.07 13.23 10.83
N PRO A 202 -3.98 14.49 11.28
CA PRO A 202 -3.23 15.52 10.55
C PRO A 202 -1.75 15.16 10.41
N ALA A 203 -1.24 15.16 9.19
CA ALA A 203 0.15 14.79 8.89
C ALA A 203 1.17 15.70 9.59
N LYS A 204 0.86 16.97 9.79
CA LYS A 204 1.74 17.91 10.51
C LYS A 204 1.93 17.58 12.00
N ARG A 205 1.13 16.67 12.54
CA ARG A 205 1.27 16.13 13.89
C ARG A 205 1.80 14.70 13.88
N ALA A 206 2.09 14.14 12.71
CA ALA A 206 2.53 12.79 12.60
C ALA A 206 3.93 12.63 13.21
N LYS A 207 4.04 11.71 14.16
CA LYS A 207 5.30 11.31 14.79
C LYS A 207 5.25 9.81 15.07
N PHE A 208 6.40 9.19 15.14
CA PHE A 208 6.50 7.84 15.70
C PHE A 208 6.20 7.90 17.19
N HIS A 209 5.37 6.96 17.66
CA HIS A 209 5.06 6.87 19.09
C HIS A 209 6.20 6.23 19.87
N TYR A 210 6.25 6.50 21.18
CA TYR A 210 7.21 5.87 22.12
C TYR A 210 8.69 6.08 21.77
N MET A 211 9.01 7.23 21.16
CA MET A 211 10.38 7.59 20.82
C MET A 211 11.21 8.06 22.02
N GLU A 212 10.54 8.46 23.10
CA GLU A 212 11.16 8.89 24.33
C GLU A 212 10.93 7.85 25.42
N ASN A 213 11.95 7.59 26.24
CA ASN A 213 11.83 6.74 27.42
C ASN A 213 11.67 7.64 28.65
N ALA A 214 10.55 7.48 29.36
CA ALA A 214 10.23 8.30 30.52
C ALA A 214 11.10 7.96 31.79
N VAL A 215 11.78 6.82 31.79
CA VAL A 215 12.45 6.28 32.97
C VAL A 215 13.98 6.34 32.83
N HIS A 216 14.50 6.05 31.64
CA HIS A 216 15.92 5.94 31.37
C HIS A 216 16.37 6.92 30.30
N ASP A 217 17.51 7.55 30.54
CA ASP A 217 18.22 8.25 29.47
C ASP A 217 18.82 7.25 28.48
N ARG A 218 19.46 7.75 27.45
CA ARG A 218 20.02 6.91 26.37
C ARG A 218 21.06 5.91 26.91
N ALA A 219 21.92 6.31 27.83
CA ALA A 219 22.93 5.42 28.37
C ALA A 219 22.31 4.29 29.20
N GLY A 220 21.29 4.62 30.00
CA GLY A 220 20.52 3.64 30.77
C GLY A 220 19.75 2.66 29.87
N GLN A 221 19.18 3.14 28.79
CA GLN A 221 18.50 2.26 27.80
C GLN A 221 19.50 1.31 27.11
N GLU A 222 20.69 1.81 26.77
CA GLU A 222 21.73 0.96 26.17
C GLU A 222 22.20 -0.13 27.14
N GLN A 223 22.42 0.22 28.42
CA GLN A 223 22.77 -0.74 29.46
C GLN A 223 21.68 -1.79 29.66
N GLN A 224 20.41 -1.38 29.66
CA GLN A 224 19.25 -2.28 29.73
C GLN A 224 19.23 -3.26 28.55
N LEU A 225 19.41 -2.77 27.34
CA LEU A 225 19.47 -3.63 26.12
C LEU A 225 20.64 -4.62 26.19
N GLN A 226 21.83 -4.17 26.64
CA GLN A 226 22.98 -5.04 26.82
C GLN A 226 22.73 -6.11 27.89
N LEU A 227 22.04 -5.77 29.00
CA LEU A 227 21.63 -6.73 30.01
C LEU A 227 20.67 -7.78 29.43
N LEU A 228 19.62 -7.36 28.73
CA LEU A 228 18.67 -8.28 28.08
C LEU A 228 19.38 -9.23 27.12
N ARG A 229 20.30 -8.75 26.29
CA ARG A 229 21.12 -9.59 25.39
C ARG A 229 21.92 -10.63 26.16
N ARG A 230 22.61 -10.21 27.23
CA ARG A 230 23.41 -11.12 28.10
C ARG A 230 22.53 -12.18 28.77
N MET A 231 21.35 -11.80 29.25
CA MET A 231 20.40 -12.72 29.87
C MET A 231 19.91 -13.75 28.85
N HIS A 232 19.55 -13.29 27.63
CA HIS A 232 19.13 -14.18 26.54
C HIS A 232 20.24 -15.17 26.15
N GLN A 233 21.46 -14.69 25.96
CA GLN A 233 22.62 -15.54 25.67
C GLN A 233 22.90 -16.59 26.75
N ARG A 234 22.79 -16.19 28.04
CA ARG A 234 23.02 -17.09 29.17
C ARG A 234 21.90 -18.11 29.38
N SER A 235 20.67 -17.75 29.03
CA SER A 235 19.54 -18.68 29.20
C SER A 235 19.63 -19.92 28.32
N GLY A 236 20.40 -19.88 27.23
CA GLY A 236 20.47 -20.97 26.24
C GLY A 236 19.14 -21.21 25.52
N LEU A 237 18.12 -20.40 25.76
CA LEU A 237 16.81 -20.51 25.16
C LEU A 237 16.83 -19.84 23.77
N HIS A 238 16.91 -20.68 22.74
CA HIS A 238 16.74 -20.23 21.35
C HIS A 238 15.25 -20.18 20.99
N HIS A 239 14.54 -19.14 21.47
CA HIS A 239 13.13 -18.96 21.15
C HIS A 239 12.98 -17.83 20.13
N PRO A 240 12.44 -18.11 18.91
CA PRO A 240 12.34 -17.13 17.84
C PRO A 240 11.59 -15.85 18.23
N ASP A 241 10.55 -15.95 19.05
CA ASP A 241 9.77 -14.78 19.48
C ASP A 241 10.54 -13.89 20.45
N LEU A 242 11.38 -14.46 21.31
CA LEU A 242 12.22 -13.69 22.21
C LEU A 242 13.30 -12.92 21.44
N GLU A 243 13.91 -13.58 20.46
CA GLU A 243 14.86 -12.94 19.54
C GLU A 243 14.20 -11.79 18.76
N ALA A 244 12.99 -12.02 18.22
CA ALA A 244 12.25 -11.00 17.50
C ALA A 244 11.90 -9.77 18.38
N ARG A 245 11.56 -9.99 19.67
CA ARG A 245 11.32 -8.91 20.63
C ARG A 245 12.59 -8.10 20.93
N LEU A 246 13.72 -8.78 21.14
CA LEU A 246 15.01 -8.09 21.35
C LEU A 246 15.37 -7.22 20.14
N GLN A 247 15.21 -7.74 18.94
CA GLN A 247 15.43 -7.00 17.68
C GLN A 247 14.48 -5.79 17.56
N SER A 248 13.23 -5.93 18.01
CA SER A 248 12.27 -4.82 18.01
C SER A 248 12.68 -3.71 19.00
N PHE A 249 13.16 -4.06 20.21
CA PHE A 249 13.67 -3.09 21.17
C PHE A 249 14.93 -2.39 20.65
N GLU A 250 15.82 -3.12 20.00
CA GLU A 250 17.03 -2.55 19.38
C GLU A 250 16.69 -1.59 18.23
N LEU A 251 15.70 -1.94 17.42
CA LEU A 251 15.22 -1.05 16.37
C LEU A 251 14.63 0.23 16.98
N ALA A 252 13.75 0.11 17.99
CA ALA A 252 13.17 1.25 18.68
C ALA A 252 14.24 2.20 19.25
N PHE A 253 15.29 1.65 19.86
CA PHE A 253 16.42 2.42 20.39
C PHE A 253 17.18 3.17 19.27
N ARG A 254 17.45 2.52 18.13
CA ARG A 254 18.12 3.17 16.99
C ARG A 254 17.23 4.22 16.33
N MET A 255 15.92 3.99 16.26
CA MET A 255 14.95 4.94 15.72
C MET A 255 14.93 6.27 16.45
N GLN A 256 15.20 6.30 17.76
CA GLN A 256 15.23 7.55 18.55
C GLN A 256 16.15 8.62 17.95
N MET A 257 17.19 8.21 17.21
CA MET A 257 18.12 9.14 16.56
C MET A 257 17.77 9.40 15.09
N ALA A 258 17.35 8.37 14.38
CA ALA A 258 17.12 8.46 12.92
C ALA A 258 15.74 8.97 12.54
N ALA A 259 14.72 8.66 13.35
CA ALA A 259 13.35 9.00 13.02
C ALA A 259 13.04 10.50 13.06
N PRO A 260 13.54 11.30 14.03
CA PRO A 260 13.31 12.75 14.03
C PRO A 260 13.79 13.41 12.73
N GLU A 261 14.99 13.10 12.26
CA GLU A 261 15.52 13.61 10.99
C GLU A 261 14.71 13.14 9.78
N ALA A 262 14.25 11.90 9.81
CA ALA A 262 13.48 11.33 8.70
C ALA A 262 12.12 12.01 8.51
N ILE A 263 11.47 12.45 9.58
CA ILE A 263 10.17 13.12 9.55
C ILE A 263 10.25 14.64 9.51
N ASP A 264 11.41 15.22 9.79
CA ASP A 264 11.59 16.67 9.70
C ASP A 264 11.58 17.12 8.22
N ILE A 265 10.56 17.88 7.86
CA ILE A 265 10.40 18.47 6.54
C ILE A 265 10.82 19.96 6.51
N GLY A 266 11.44 20.45 7.60
CA GLY A 266 11.86 21.83 7.73
C GLY A 266 12.86 22.27 6.67
N ASP A 267 13.72 21.35 6.23
CA ASP A 267 14.76 21.52 5.23
C ASP A 267 14.28 21.41 3.77
N GLU A 268 13.04 21.00 3.55
CA GLU A 268 12.48 20.92 2.18
C GLU A 268 12.22 22.32 1.61
N SER A 269 12.66 22.53 0.38
CA SER A 269 12.50 23.82 -0.30
C SER A 269 11.04 24.19 -0.50
N GLU A 270 10.75 25.50 -0.60
CA GLU A 270 9.41 25.98 -0.89
C GLU A 270 8.86 25.43 -2.22
N SER A 271 9.73 25.26 -3.23
CA SER A 271 9.33 24.66 -4.51
C SER A 271 8.89 23.22 -4.37
N ILE A 272 9.56 22.42 -3.55
CA ILE A 272 9.14 21.04 -3.22
C ILE A 272 7.81 21.07 -2.46
N ARG A 273 7.65 21.91 -1.45
CA ARG A 273 6.38 22.00 -0.71
C ARG A 273 5.21 22.36 -1.62
N ARG A 274 5.39 23.31 -2.56
CA ARG A 274 4.38 23.65 -3.57
C ARG A 274 4.11 22.51 -4.56
N LEU A 275 5.13 21.77 -4.95
CA LEU A 275 4.98 20.61 -5.83
C LEU A 275 4.02 19.57 -5.23
N TYR A 276 4.11 19.37 -3.93
CA TYR A 276 3.21 18.48 -3.18
C TYR A 276 1.88 19.15 -2.77
N GLY A 277 1.64 20.41 -3.15
CA GLY A 277 0.42 21.14 -2.81
C GLY A 277 0.30 21.50 -1.33
N MET A 278 1.42 21.64 -0.61
CA MET A 278 1.40 21.98 0.82
C MET A 278 1.12 23.46 1.09
N ASP A 279 1.02 24.27 0.06
CA ASP A 279 0.61 25.68 0.08
C ASP A 279 -0.90 25.88 -0.08
N GLU A 280 -1.67 24.82 -0.28
CA GLU A 280 -3.12 24.84 -0.48
C GLU A 280 -3.83 24.05 0.63
N LEU A 281 -4.87 24.63 1.23
CA LEU A 281 -5.60 24.04 2.36
C LEU A 281 -6.17 22.65 2.05
N ASP A 282 -6.66 22.43 0.83
CA ASP A 282 -7.27 21.17 0.41
C ASP A 282 -6.25 20.04 0.28
N THR A 283 -5.03 20.35 -0.11
CA THR A 283 -3.98 19.36 -0.44
C THR A 283 -2.88 19.25 0.62
N GLU A 284 -2.73 20.24 1.53
CA GLU A 284 -1.66 20.31 2.53
C GLU A 284 -1.45 18.98 3.27
N ASN A 285 -2.54 18.42 3.79
CA ASN A 285 -2.46 17.22 4.63
C ASN A 285 -1.97 16.00 3.85
N PHE A 286 -2.55 15.72 2.68
CA PHE A 286 -2.15 14.58 1.87
C PHE A 286 -0.80 14.82 1.16
N GLY A 287 -0.52 16.08 0.82
CA GLY A 287 0.78 16.52 0.30
C GLY A 287 1.91 16.23 1.27
N GLN A 288 1.72 16.55 2.55
CA GLN A 288 2.70 16.20 3.58
C GLN A 288 2.86 14.70 3.77
N GLN A 289 1.79 13.90 3.70
CA GLN A 289 1.89 12.45 3.75
C GLN A 289 2.70 11.89 2.57
N CYS A 290 2.44 12.36 1.36
CA CYS A 290 3.20 11.98 0.16
C CYS A 290 4.68 12.39 0.26
N LEU A 291 4.98 13.58 0.77
CA LEU A 291 6.35 14.04 1.01
C LEU A 291 7.08 13.18 2.04
N LEU A 292 6.41 12.84 3.15
CA LEU A 292 6.96 11.90 4.14
C LEU A 292 7.20 10.52 3.54
N ALA A 293 6.31 10.02 2.67
CA ALA A 293 6.51 8.76 1.98
C ALA A 293 7.77 8.76 1.10
N ARG A 294 8.01 9.84 0.34
CA ARG A 294 9.24 10.00 -0.43
C ARG A 294 10.47 10.02 0.47
N ARG A 295 10.45 10.75 1.60
CA ARG A 295 11.55 10.80 2.57
C ARG A 295 11.87 9.45 3.20
N MET A 296 10.82 8.66 3.52
CA MET A 296 11.01 7.28 3.99
C MET A 296 11.63 6.39 2.91
N ALA A 297 11.16 6.53 1.65
CA ALA A 297 11.71 5.80 0.50
C ALA A 297 13.20 6.12 0.27
N GLU A 298 13.60 7.39 0.33
CA GLU A 298 15.01 7.83 0.25
C GLU A 298 15.89 7.21 1.32
N ARG A 299 15.32 6.97 2.50
CA ARG A 299 16.03 6.40 3.66
C ARG A 299 15.98 4.88 3.72
N GLY A 300 15.55 4.22 2.63
CA GLY A 300 15.60 2.77 2.49
C GLY A 300 14.46 2.01 3.21
N VAL A 301 13.34 2.64 3.51
CA VAL A 301 12.12 1.95 3.92
C VAL A 301 11.58 1.16 2.72
N ARG A 302 11.31 -0.13 2.90
CA ARG A 302 10.93 -1.04 1.81
C ARG A 302 9.46 -0.95 1.42
N PHE A 303 8.59 -0.76 2.40
CA PHE A 303 7.16 -0.66 2.16
C PHE A 303 6.59 0.54 2.92
N ILE A 304 5.98 1.46 2.19
CA ILE A 304 5.36 2.66 2.75
C ILE A 304 3.89 2.69 2.32
N GLN A 305 2.98 2.66 3.30
CA GLN A 305 1.56 2.78 3.04
C GLN A 305 1.08 4.17 3.43
N VAL A 306 0.37 4.82 2.51
CA VAL A 306 -0.28 6.11 2.74
C VAL A 306 -1.77 5.93 2.51
N SER A 307 -2.59 6.18 3.53
CA SER A 307 -4.03 5.96 3.43
C SER A 307 -4.78 7.28 3.31
N HIS A 308 -5.69 7.37 2.34
CA HIS A 308 -6.64 8.46 2.23
C HIS A 308 -8.05 7.98 2.63
N ALA A 309 -8.48 8.34 3.83
CA ALA A 309 -9.79 7.99 4.41
C ALA A 309 -10.57 9.25 4.86
N GLY A 310 -10.54 10.29 4.02
CA GLY A 310 -11.02 11.61 4.38
C GLY A 310 -9.98 12.40 5.16
N SER A 311 -10.09 13.71 5.18
CA SER A 311 -9.18 14.57 5.94
C SER A 311 -9.89 15.76 6.56
N LEU A 312 -9.39 16.21 7.72
CA LEU A 312 -9.76 17.51 8.28
C LEU A 312 -9.16 18.63 7.39
N PRO A 313 -9.80 19.80 7.29
CA PRO A 313 -10.98 20.24 8.06
C PRO A 313 -12.33 19.84 7.44
N PHE A 314 -12.35 19.14 6.33
CA PHE A 314 -13.56 18.97 5.50
C PHE A 314 -14.52 17.88 6.03
N ASN A 315 -14.14 17.12 7.05
CA ASN A 315 -14.91 16.01 7.63
C ASN A 315 -15.55 15.14 6.53
N ASN A 316 -14.73 14.84 5.48
CA ASN A 316 -15.21 14.14 4.31
C ASN A 316 -15.33 12.67 4.61
N GLU A 317 -16.39 12.13 4.09
CA GLU A 317 -16.51 10.70 3.92
C GLU A 317 -15.36 10.20 3.06
N GLN A 318 -14.85 9.02 3.37
CA GLN A 318 -13.92 8.26 2.53
C GLN A 318 -14.48 8.14 1.09
N TRP A 319 -13.88 7.32 0.24
CA TRP A 319 -14.35 7.09 -1.14
C TRP A 319 -15.67 6.30 -1.22
N ASP A 320 -16.34 6.07 -0.09
CA ASP A 320 -17.57 5.32 0.03
C ASP A 320 -18.82 6.17 -0.24
N GLN A 321 -19.01 6.59 -1.50
CA GLN A 321 -20.12 7.44 -1.89
C GLN A 321 -21.34 6.66 -2.38
N HIS A 322 -22.08 6.06 -1.46
CA HIS A 322 -23.42 5.51 -1.69
C HIS A 322 -24.45 6.60 -2.03
N SER A 323 -24.13 7.82 -1.66
CA SER A 323 -24.85 9.05 -1.96
C SER A 323 -23.85 10.19 -2.14
N TYR A 324 -24.29 11.30 -2.74
CA TYR A 324 -23.44 12.49 -2.96
C TYR A 324 -22.14 12.19 -3.73
N LEU A 325 -22.16 11.25 -4.67
CA LEU A 325 -20.98 10.83 -5.45
C LEU A 325 -20.22 12.03 -6.04
N GLU A 326 -20.94 12.94 -6.67
CA GLU A 326 -20.34 14.10 -7.34
C GLU A 326 -19.58 14.99 -6.35
N LYS A 327 -20.19 15.29 -5.20
CA LYS A 327 -19.55 16.09 -4.15
C LYS A 327 -18.34 15.36 -3.56
N GLY A 328 -18.51 14.09 -3.18
CA GLY A 328 -17.48 13.31 -2.48
C GLY A 328 -16.26 13.07 -3.38
N HIS A 329 -16.46 12.59 -4.62
CA HIS A 329 -15.34 12.38 -5.55
C HIS A 329 -14.63 13.69 -5.92
N SER A 330 -15.37 14.79 -6.12
CA SER A 330 -14.76 16.10 -6.40
C SER A 330 -13.85 16.58 -5.28
N ILE A 331 -14.26 16.37 -4.03
CA ILE A 331 -13.45 16.74 -2.87
C ILE A 331 -12.23 15.81 -2.74
N ASN A 332 -12.45 14.51 -2.81
CA ASN A 332 -11.38 13.53 -2.62
C ASN A 332 -10.31 13.63 -3.71
N VAL A 333 -10.71 13.75 -4.99
CA VAL A 333 -9.74 13.95 -6.09
C VAL A 333 -8.95 15.24 -5.88
N ARG A 334 -9.61 16.34 -5.53
CA ARG A 334 -8.92 17.62 -5.28
C ARG A 334 -7.86 17.51 -4.18
N GLN A 335 -8.11 16.71 -3.14
CA GLN A 335 -7.16 16.53 -2.05
C GLN A 335 -5.91 15.75 -2.45
N ILE A 336 -6.02 14.81 -3.40
CA ILE A 336 -4.93 13.89 -3.72
C ILE A 336 -4.24 14.15 -5.06
N ASP A 337 -4.88 14.83 -6.00
CA ASP A 337 -4.41 14.99 -7.39
C ASP A 337 -3.02 15.64 -7.48
N LYS A 338 -2.87 16.84 -6.93
CA LYS A 338 -1.58 17.56 -6.90
C LYS A 338 -0.52 16.83 -6.08
N PRO A 339 -0.82 16.34 -4.86
CA PRO A 339 0.10 15.54 -4.05
C PRO A 339 0.66 14.29 -4.73
N ILE A 340 -0.18 13.50 -5.37
CA ILE A 340 0.23 12.28 -6.08
C ILE A 340 1.09 12.62 -7.29
N THR A 341 0.67 13.62 -8.05
CA THR A 341 1.45 14.10 -9.21
C THR A 341 2.82 14.60 -8.75
N GLY A 342 2.86 15.39 -7.68
CA GLY A 342 4.10 15.87 -7.07
C GLY A 342 5.03 14.73 -6.62
N LEU A 343 4.47 13.68 -6.01
CA LEU A 343 5.23 12.50 -5.60
C LEU A 343 5.89 11.83 -6.81
N ILE A 344 5.15 11.59 -7.89
CA ILE A 344 5.69 10.92 -9.09
C ILE A 344 6.76 11.78 -9.75
N LEU A 345 6.52 13.09 -9.88
CA LEU A 345 7.49 14.04 -10.47
C LEU A 345 8.77 14.15 -9.63
N ASP A 346 8.66 14.20 -8.30
CA ASP A 346 9.81 14.29 -7.40
C ASP A 346 10.64 13.01 -7.41
N LEU A 347 9.98 11.84 -7.35
CA LEU A 347 10.66 10.54 -7.50
C LEU A 347 11.38 10.44 -8.86
N LYS A 348 10.76 10.92 -9.94
CA LYS A 348 11.36 10.94 -11.28
C LYS A 348 12.56 11.88 -11.35
N ALA A 349 12.43 13.08 -10.83
CA ALA A 349 13.53 14.07 -10.80
C ALA A 349 14.74 13.60 -9.99
N ARG A 350 14.52 12.79 -8.96
CA ARG A 350 15.58 12.20 -8.13
C ARG A 350 16.15 10.89 -8.69
N GLY A 351 15.64 10.40 -9.83
CA GLY A 351 16.04 9.10 -10.37
C GLY A 351 15.58 7.90 -9.52
N MET A 352 14.58 8.09 -8.66
CA MET A 352 14.08 7.06 -7.75
C MET A 352 12.85 6.32 -8.30
N LEU A 353 12.16 6.87 -9.32
CA LEU A 353 10.93 6.27 -9.84
C LEU A 353 11.20 4.89 -10.45
N ASP A 354 12.34 4.68 -11.07
CA ASP A 354 12.68 3.42 -11.75
C ASP A 354 12.80 2.24 -10.77
N ASP A 355 13.18 2.50 -9.52
CA ASP A 355 13.32 1.47 -8.47
C ASP A 355 12.28 1.59 -7.32
N THR A 356 11.30 2.49 -7.46
CA THR A 356 10.19 2.67 -6.52
C THR A 356 8.87 2.39 -7.21
N LEU A 357 8.18 1.34 -6.77
CA LEU A 357 6.83 1.03 -7.24
C LEU A 357 5.82 1.90 -6.49
N VAL A 358 5.17 2.81 -7.18
CA VAL A 358 4.01 3.54 -6.65
C VAL A 358 2.75 2.79 -7.07
N LEU A 359 1.95 2.34 -6.11
CA LEU A 359 0.66 1.67 -6.31
C LEU A 359 -0.46 2.57 -5.81
N TRP A 360 -1.53 2.73 -6.59
CA TRP A 360 -2.73 3.45 -6.21
C TRP A 360 -3.97 2.60 -6.41
N GLY A 361 -4.89 2.63 -5.47
CA GLY A 361 -6.19 1.98 -5.58
C GLY A 361 -6.89 1.87 -4.25
N GLY A 362 -8.09 1.31 -4.27
CA GLY A 362 -8.90 0.97 -3.10
C GLY A 362 -9.21 -0.52 -3.03
N GLU A 363 -10.07 -0.89 -2.11
CA GLU A 363 -10.44 -2.29 -1.84
C GLU A 363 -11.36 -2.90 -2.91
N PHE A 364 -12.14 -2.08 -3.63
CA PHE A 364 -13.01 -2.46 -4.76
C PHE A 364 -13.41 -1.23 -5.58
N GLY A 365 -14.22 -1.42 -6.62
CA GLY A 365 -14.81 -0.35 -7.43
C GLY A 365 -16.26 -0.05 -7.06
N ARG A 366 -16.99 0.56 -8.04
CA ARG A 366 -18.39 0.96 -7.87
C ARG A 366 -19.26 0.46 -9.01
N THR A 367 -20.54 0.20 -8.71
CA THR A 367 -21.52 -0.25 -9.71
C THR A 367 -21.76 0.80 -10.80
N PRO A 368 -22.06 0.38 -12.04
CA PRO A 368 -22.51 1.31 -13.10
C PRO A 368 -23.91 1.87 -12.86
N THR A 369 -24.62 1.36 -11.87
CA THR A 369 -25.98 1.75 -11.52
C THR A 369 -26.00 2.65 -10.28
N ILE A 370 -27.05 3.46 -10.16
CA ILE A 370 -27.30 4.21 -8.93
C ILE A 370 -27.70 3.26 -7.81
N GLN A 371 -27.25 3.56 -6.60
CA GLN A 371 -27.84 2.97 -5.40
C GLN A 371 -29.16 3.69 -5.07
N LYS A 372 -30.26 2.95 -4.93
CA LYS A 372 -31.52 3.54 -4.49
C LYS A 372 -31.44 3.96 -3.04
N GLY A 373 -31.80 5.21 -2.77
CA GLY A 373 -31.78 5.78 -1.41
C GLY A 373 -32.53 7.10 -1.35
N LYS A 374 -32.54 7.73 -0.20
CA LYS A 374 -33.08 9.08 -0.02
C LYS A 374 -31.92 10.08 -0.17
N GLY A 375 -32.01 10.93 -1.17
CA GLY A 375 -31.04 12.01 -1.39
C GLY A 375 -30.31 11.95 -2.73
N PRO A 376 -29.29 12.76 -2.92
CA PRO A 376 -28.46 12.77 -4.13
C PRO A 376 -27.82 11.41 -4.41
N VAL A 377 -27.70 11.11 -5.70
CA VAL A 377 -27.28 9.78 -6.17
C VAL A 377 -25.83 9.42 -5.82
N GLY A 378 -25.59 8.14 -5.66
CA GLY A 378 -24.29 7.51 -5.53
C GLY A 378 -24.30 6.13 -6.11
N ARG A 379 -23.20 5.40 -5.95
CA ARG A 379 -23.00 4.05 -6.48
C ARG A 379 -22.73 3.07 -5.34
N ASP A 380 -23.20 1.84 -5.51
CA ASP A 380 -22.95 0.74 -4.58
C ASP A 380 -21.56 0.12 -4.80
N HIS A 381 -21.11 -0.72 -3.86
CA HIS A 381 -19.87 -1.49 -3.93
C HIS A 381 -19.87 -2.44 -5.12
N HIS A 382 -18.71 -2.56 -5.78
CA HIS A 382 -18.57 -3.50 -6.88
C HIS A 382 -17.18 -4.12 -6.97
N PRO A 383 -17.03 -5.42 -6.66
CA PRO A 383 -15.73 -6.09 -6.63
C PRO A 383 -15.36 -6.81 -7.95
N ASP A 384 -16.32 -7.08 -8.87
CA ASP A 384 -16.09 -7.98 -10.01
C ASP A 384 -15.25 -7.35 -11.15
N GLY A 385 -14.97 -6.07 -11.07
CA GLY A 385 -14.10 -5.34 -11.99
C GLY A 385 -13.86 -3.91 -11.53
N PHE A 386 -12.60 -3.53 -11.33
CA PHE A 386 -12.24 -2.15 -10.98
C PHE A 386 -10.83 -1.80 -11.43
N THR A 387 -10.48 -0.52 -11.33
CA THR A 387 -9.19 -0.02 -11.79
C THR A 387 -8.30 0.35 -10.63
N MET A 388 -7.07 -0.16 -10.69
CA MET A 388 -5.91 0.33 -9.96
C MET A 388 -4.85 0.81 -10.96
N TRP A 389 -3.81 1.49 -10.49
CA TRP A 389 -2.68 1.79 -11.34
C TRP A 389 -1.36 1.70 -10.57
N MET A 390 -0.29 1.51 -11.34
CA MET A 390 1.09 1.50 -10.87
C MET A 390 1.92 2.53 -11.63
N ALA A 391 3.02 3.00 -11.01
CA ALA A 391 4.03 3.81 -11.68
C ALA A 391 5.42 3.43 -11.18
N GLY A 392 6.42 3.46 -12.05
CA GLY A 392 7.80 3.12 -11.69
C GLY A 392 8.03 1.66 -11.35
N GLY A 393 9.11 1.34 -10.64
CA GLY A 393 9.41 -0.01 -10.15
C GLY A 393 9.47 -1.09 -11.24
N GLY A 394 9.78 -0.73 -12.49
CA GLY A 394 9.89 -1.68 -13.60
C GLY A 394 8.58 -2.07 -14.27
N VAL A 395 7.48 -1.33 -14.06
CA VAL A 395 6.25 -1.50 -14.86
C VAL A 395 6.34 -0.73 -16.17
N LYS A 396 5.63 -1.21 -17.20
CA LYS A 396 5.49 -0.51 -18.48
C LYS A 396 4.79 0.82 -18.31
N ARG A 397 5.38 1.86 -18.84
CA ARG A 397 4.86 3.22 -18.81
C ARG A 397 3.79 3.43 -19.88
N GLY A 398 2.75 4.22 -19.58
CA GLY A 398 1.65 4.51 -20.51
C GLY A 398 0.88 3.26 -20.95
N PHE A 399 0.86 2.22 -20.14
CA PHE A 399 0.32 0.90 -20.51
C PHE A 399 -1.05 0.65 -19.88
N ARG A 400 -1.87 -0.14 -20.58
CA ARG A 400 -3.18 -0.61 -20.11
C ARG A 400 -3.16 -2.12 -20.04
N TYR A 401 -3.44 -2.66 -18.87
CA TYR A 401 -3.57 -4.09 -18.62
C TYR A 401 -5.00 -4.43 -18.28
N GLY A 402 -5.51 -5.44 -18.95
CA GLY A 402 -6.84 -5.93 -18.73
C GLY A 402 -7.97 -5.01 -19.26
N GLN A 403 -9.19 -5.46 -19.07
CA GLN A 403 -10.37 -4.73 -19.53
C GLN A 403 -11.61 -5.19 -18.76
N THR A 404 -12.47 -4.25 -18.38
CA THR A 404 -13.84 -4.53 -17.96
C THR A 404 -14.78 -4.57 -19.17
N ASP A 405 -16.00 -5.08 -18.99
CA ASP A 405 -17.04 -5.09 -20.01
C ASP A 405 -17.50 -3.68 -20.44
N GLU A 406 -18.47 -3.61 -21.33
CA GLU A 406 -18.96 -2.34 -21.89
C GLU A 406 -19.60 -1.40 -20.84
N PHE A 407 -19.96 -1.92 -19.66
CA PHE A 407 -20.54 -1.16 -18.55
C PHE A 407 -19.55 -0.94 -17.41
N GLY A 408 -18.33 -1.49 -17.48
CA GLY A 408 -17.36 -1.44 -16.36
C GLY A 408 -17.75 -2.37 -15.22
N TYR A 409 -18.55 -3.42 -15.51
CA TYR A 409 -19.08 -4.30 -14.48
C TYR A 409 -18.19 -5.52 -14.23
N HIS A 410 -17.89 -6.32 -15.23
CA HIS A 410 -17.06 -7.52 -15.09
C HIS A 410 -15.68 -7.33 -15.69
N ALA A 411 -14.65 -7.79 -15.00
CA ALA A 411 -13.33 -7.98 -15.58
C ALA A 411 -13.40 -9.13 -16.61
N ILE A 412 -13.24 -8.82 -17.91
CA ILE A 412 -13.46 -9.77 -19.02
C ILE A 412 -12.17 -10.18 -19.72
N LYS A 413 -11.08 -9.42 -19.57
CA LYS A 413 -9.79 -9.70 -20.21
C LYS A 413 -8.67 -9.52 -19.22
N ASP A 414 -7.69 -10.43 -19.26
CA ASP A 414 -6.51 -10.40 -18.39
C ASP A 414 -6.92 -10.07 -16.93
N ARG A 415 -7.81 -10.87 -16.36
CA ARG A 415 -8.31 -10.69 -14.99
C ARG A 415 -7.13 -10.69 -14.03
N CYS A 416 -7.16 -9.81 -13.04
CA CYS A 416 -6.15 -9.67 -12.01
C CYS A 416 -6.82 -9.73 -10.63
N THR A 417 -6.79 -10.89 -10.00
CA THR A 417 -7.27 -11.03 -8.62
C THR A 417 -6.33 -10.30 -7.65
N ILE A 418 -6.76 -10.11 -6.41
CA ILE A 418 -5.87 -9.54 -5.39
C ILE A 418 -4.63 -10.39 -5.17
N HIS A 419 -4.74 -11.72 -5.28
CA HIS A 419 -3.57 -12.61 -5.18
C HIS A 419 -2.61 -12.44 -6.38
N ASP A 420 -3.13 -12.20 -7.59
CA ASP A 420 -2.31 -11.92 -8.78
C ASP A 420 -1.61 -10.57 -8.67
N LEU A 421 -2.30 -9.56 -8.11
CA LEU A 421 -1.72 -8.27 -7.78
C LEU A 421 -0.57 -8.42 -6.78
N HIS A 422 -0.77 -9.18 -5.69
CA HIS A 422 0.26 -9.46 -4.69
C HIS A 422 1.45 -10.22 -5.30
N ALA A 423 1.19 -11.26 -6.10
CA ALA A 423 2.23 -12.00 -6.80
C ALA A 423 3.03 -11.09 -7.74
N THR A 424 2.36 -10.18 -8.43
CA THR A 424 2.98 -9.19 -9.33
C THR A 424 3.90 -8.22 -8.57
N ILE A 425 3.44 -7.70 -7.45
CA ILE A 425 4.23 -6.79 -6.60
C ILE A 425 5.48 -7.51 -6.06
N LEU A 426 5.31 -8.74 -5.55
CA LEU A 426 6.44 -9.54 -5.07
C LEU A 426 7.42 -9.85 -6.21
N HIS A 427 6.94 -10.18 -7.40
CA HIS A 427 7.77 -10.42 -8.58
C HIS A 427 8.60 -9.18 -8.97
N LEU A 428 7.98 -7.98 -8.98
CA LEU A 428 8.68 -6.71 -9.23
C LEU A 428 9.79 -6.46 -8.19
N LEU A 429 9.57 -6.85 -6.94
CA LEU A 429 10.55 -6.77 -5.85
C LEU A 429 11.62 -7.89 -5.90
N GLY A 430 11.58 -8.75 -6.91
CA GLY A 430 12.52 -9.86 -7.06
C GLY A 430 12.21 -11.04 -6.15
N ILE A 431 11.00 -11.18 -5.68
CA ILE A 431 10.55 -12.26 -4.80
C ILE A 431 9.69 -13.24 -5.58
N ASP A 432 10.07 -14.51 -5.54
CA ASP A 432 9.21 -15.61 -5.95
C ASP A 432 8.16 -15.85 -4.86
N HIS A 433 6.90 -15.49 -5.13
CA HIS A 433 5.82 -15.56 -4.16
C HIS A 433 5.44 -16.97 -3.74
N GLU A 434 5.79 -18.00 -4.52
CA GLU A 434 5.54 -19.41 -4.19
C GLU A 434 6.60 -19.96 -3.24
N ARG A 435 7.83 -19.47 -3.35
CA ARG A 435 8.97 -19.91 -2.56
C ARG A 435 9.11 -19.13 -1.26
N LEU A 436 8.60 -17.89 -1.19
CA LEU A 436 8.58 -17.11 0.05
C LEU A 436 7.49 -17.62 0.98
N THR A 437 7.85 -18.54 1.87
CA THR A 437 6.96 -19.16 2.84
C THR A 437 7.39 -18.92 4.27
N TYR A 438 6.43 -19.04 5.19
CA TYR A 438 6.67 -19.03 6.63
C TYR A 438 5.91 -20.20 7.28
N ARG A 439 6.65 -21.06 8.01
CA ARG A 439 6.09 -22.21 8.72
C ARG A 439 5.37 -21.78 9.99
N HIS A 440 4.06 -21.98 10.05
CA HIS A 440 3.24 -21.66 11.22
C HIS A 440 2.20 -22.78 11.45
N ASN A 441 2.06 -23.25 12.70
CA ASN A 441 1.09 -24.29 13.07
C ASN A 441 1.06 -25.49 12.10
N GLY A 442 2.23 -25.96 11.66
CA GLY A 442 2.32 -27.14 10.81
C GLY A 442 2.12 -26.90 9.31
N ARG A 443 1.76 -25.70 8.87
CA ARG A 443 1.58 -25.32 7.46
C ARG A 443 2.61 -24.26 7.03
N ASP A 444 3.04 -24.34 5.77
CA ASP A 444 3.81 -23.28 5.13
C ASP A 444 2.84 -22.27 4.50
N PHE A 445 2.84 -21.05 5.03
CA PHE A 445 2.01 -19.94 4.57
C PHE A 445 2.80 -19.06 3.61
N ARG A 446 2.10 -18.45 2.66
CA ARG A 446 2.59 -17.39 1.77
C ARG A 446 1.51 -16.31 1.60
N LEU A 447 1.88 -15.10 1.17
CA LEU A 447 0.95 -13.98 0.98
C LEU A 447 -0.20 -14.34 0.02
N THR A 448 0.10 -15.06 -1.03
CA THR A 448 -0.85 -15.44 -2.09
C THR A 448 -1.63 -16.71 -1.79
N ASP A 449 -1.48 -17.31 -0.62
CA ASP A 449 -2.01 -18.61 -0.22
C ASP A 449 -1.71 -19.69 -1.29
N VAL A 450 -2.71 -20.29 -1.91
CA VAL A 450 -2.56 -21.29 -2.99
C VAL A 450 -2.74 -20.67 -4.39
N TYR A 451 -2.94 -19.36 -4.47
CA TYR A 451 -3.25 -18.59 -5.68
C TYR A 451 -2.07 -17.72 -6.12
N GLY A 452 -2.32 -16.84 -7.07
CA GLY A 452 -1.45 -15.79 -7.55
C GLY A 452 -0.75 -16.18 -8.86
N ASP A 453 -1.16 -15.52 -9.95
CA ASP A 453 -0.51 -15.57 -11.26
C ASP A 453 -0.01 -14.16 -11.58
N PRO A 454 1.34 -13.94 -11.55
CA PRO A 454 1.88 -12.61 -11.77
C PRO A 454 1.49 -12.04 -13.14
N ALA A 455 1.01 -10.81 -13.19
CA ALA A 455 0.64 -10.10 -14.42
C ALA A 455 1.88 -9.70 -15.24
N VAL A 456 2.67 -10.67 -15.69
CA VAL A 456 3.98 -10.45 -16.36
C VAL A 456 3.91 -9.54 -17.59
N LYS A 457 2.74 -9.38 -18.20
CA LYS A 457 2.54 -8.47 -19.35
C LYS A 457 2.80 -7.00 -19.01
N ILE A 458 2.72 -6.61 -17.72
CA ILE A 458 2.99 -5.23 -17.29
C ILE A 458 4.47 -4.93 -17.06
N LEU A 459 5.31 -5.95 -17.03
CA LEU A 459 6.74 -5.79 -16.80
C LEU A 459 7.43 -5.11 -17.99
N ALA A 460 8.25 -4.07 -17.72
CA ALA A 460 9.02 -3.34 -18.71
C ALA A 460 10.23 -4.14 -19.23
#